data_0e0474fad1ca42e2d2d0d745c6bc2301
#
_entry.id   0e0474fad1ca42e2d2d0d745c6bc2301
#
_cell.length_a   1.000
_cell.length_b   1.000
_cell.length_c   1.000
_cell.angle_alpha   90.00
_cell.angle_beta   90.00
_cell.angle_gamma   90.00
#
_symmetry.space_group_name_H-M   'P 1'
#
loop_
_entity.id
_entity.type
_entity.pdbx_description
1 polymer ?
#
loop_
_entity_poly.entity_id
_entity_poly.type
_entity_poly.pdbx_seq_one_letter_code
_entity_poly.pdbx_strand_id
1 'polypeptide(L)'
;MYHGRYLMMGLFLAAWFLGGCSSASRYSRLGATYESKSPNCEIDVFRTGHPSKTFMRISRIDVHVERTYYMRSNFDDVLTKLRREACASGADAIIDIQERSSNINLSETNIYHVSAIGIKDQ
;
A
#
# COMPACT_ATOMS: atom_id res chain seq x y z
N MET A 1 -30.60 53.00 17.61
CA MET A 1 -29.22 52.59 17.88
C MET A 1 -29.12 51.06 17.93
N TYR A 2 -29.13 50.49 16.81
CA TYR A 2 -28.93 49.03 16.77
C TYR A 2 -27.68 48.78 15.94
N HIS A 3 -26.67 48.39 16.64
CA HIS A 3 -25.47 47.91 15.99
C HIS A 3 -25.76 46.52 15.45
N GLY A 4 -25.96 46.49 14.17
CA GLY A 4 -26.08 45.22 13.49
C GLY A 4 -24.76 44.44 13.63
N ARG A 5 -24.80 43.54 14.57
CA ARG A 5 -23.75 42.52 14.67
C ARG A 5 -23.99 41.53 13.55
N TYR A 6 -23.61 41.93 12.37
CA TYR A 6 -23.44 40.92 11.34
C TYR A 6 -22.11 40.22 11.63
N LEU A 7 -22.27 39.20 12.41
CA LEU A 7 -21.26 38.20 12.51
C LEU A 7 -20.94 37.76 11.10
N MET A 8 -19.79 38.10 10.65
CA MET A 8 -19.21 37.45 9.52
C MET A 8 -19.03 35.98 9.91
N MET A 9 -20.02 35.21 9.55
CA MET A 9 -19.84 33.80 9.42
C MET A 9 -18.88 33.60 8.27
N GLY A 10 -17.62 33.63 8.64
CA GLY A 10 -16.56 33.30 7.71
C GLY A 10 -16.84 31.91 7.17
N LEU A 11 -16.99 31.91 5.88
CA LEU A 11 -17.05 30.70 5.08
C LEU A 11 -15.76 29.91 5.31
N PHE A 12 -15.80 29.00 6.23
CA PHE A 12 -14.86 27.88 6.22
C PHE A 12 -15.34 26.85 5.20
N LEU A 13 -15.28 27.24 3.96
CA LEU A 13 -15.18 26.29 2.90
C LEU A 13 -13.73 25.81 2.88
N ALA A 14 -13.40 25.00 3.84
CA ALA A 14 -12.25 24.17 3.71
C ALA A 14 -12.52 23.24 2.53
N ALA A 15 -12.04 23.66 1.38
CA ALA A 15 -12.02 22.80 0.22
C ALA A 15 -11.10 21.62 0.53
N TRP A 16 -11.68 20.57 0.99
CA TRP A 16 -11.01 19.27 1.14
C TRP A 16 -10.84 18.64 -0.22
N PHE A 17 -10.13 19.31 -1.08
CA PHE A 17 -9.60 18.69 -2.26
C PHE A 17 -8.26 18.03 -1.90
N LEU A 18 -8.34 17.02 -1.10
CA LEU A 18 -7.28 16.04 -1.11
C LEU A 18 -7.41 15.32 -2.43
N GLY A 19 -6.61 15.76 -3.39
CA GLY A 19 -6.43 15.03 -4.62
C GLY A 19 -6.17 13.59 -4.28
N GLY A 20 -7.05 12.69 -4.74
CA GLY A 20 -7.00 11.29 -4.38
C GLY A 20 -5.63 10.70 -4.69
N CYS A 21 -4.97 10.20 -3.67
CA CYS A 21 -3.86 9.31 -3.86
C CYS A 21 -4.39 8.08 -4.60
N SER A 22 -4.00 7.91 -5.87
CA SER A 22 -4.44 6.80 -6.72
C SER A 22 -3.73 5.48 -6.39
N SER A 23 -3.23 5.34 -5.18
CA SER A 23 -2.56 4.13 -4.71
C SER A 23 -3.15 3.67 -3.38
N ALA A 24 -3.26 2.37 -3.23
CA ALA A 24 -3.69 1.73 -2.00
C ALA A 24 -2.78 0.55 -1.69
N SER A 25 -2.45 0.38 -0.43
CA SER A 25 -1.72 -0.78 0.04
C SER A 25 -2.39 -1.33 1.29
N ARG A 26 -2.45 -2.64 1.41
CA ARG A 26 -3.04 -3.32 2.55
C ARG A 26 -2.46 -4.69 2.73
N TYR A 27 -2.62 -5.23 3.92
CA TYR A 27 -2.39 -6.65 4.17
C TYR A 27 -3.59 -7.28 4.87
N SER A 28 -3.74 -8.57 4.70
CA SER A 28 -4.70 -9.37 5.45
C SER A 28 -3.97 -10.52 6.14
N ARG A 29 -4.46 -10.91 7.30
CA ARG A 29 -3.86 -11.99 8.08
C ARG A 29 -4.30 -13.34 7.55
N LEU A 30 -3.36 -14.28 7.51
CA LEU A 30 -3.62 -15.66 7.13
C LEU A 30 -3.75 -16.60 8.35
N GLY A 31 -3.73 -16.06 9.55
CA GLY A 31 -3.81 -16.82 10.77
C GLY A 31 -3.67 -15.96 12.00
N ALA A 32 -2.79 -16.36 12.92
CA ALA A 32 -2.54 -15.63 14.15
C ALA A 32 -2.06 -14.20 13.90
N THR A 33 -2.30 -13.35 14.88
CA THR A 33 -1.81 -11.96 14.88
C THR A 33 -0.40 -11.91 15.43
N TYR A 34 0.47 -11.24 14.71
CA TYR A 34 1.84 -10.97 15.15
C TYR A 34 2.02 -9.49 15.43
N GLU A 35 2.97 -9.18 16.30
CA GLU A 35 3.29 -7.81 16.64
C GLU A 35 3.83 -7.07 15.41
N SER A 36 3.28 -5.89 15.17
CA SER A 36 3.76 -5.01 14.10
C SER A 36 5.18 -4.54 14.36
N LYS A 37 5.98 -4.56 13.32
CA LYS A 37 7.32 -3.99 13.34
C LYS A 37 7.28 -2.53 12.89
N SER A 38 8.37 -1.80 13.12
CA SER A 38 8.54 -0.45 12.60
C SER A 38 8.32 -0.41 11.08
N PRO A 39 7.72 0.66 10.55
CA PRO A 39 7.52 0.81 9.09
C PRO A 39 8.80 0.68 8.26
N ASN A 40 9.95 0.93 8.86
CA ASN A 40 11.26 0.84 8.23
C ASN A 40 12.02 -0.42 8.61
N CYS A 41 11.34 -1.46 9.09
CA CYS A 41 11.99 -2.70 9.47
C CYS A 41 12.70 -3.32 8.25
N GLU A 42 13.73 -4.14 8.52
CA GLU A 42 14.42 -4.88 7.47
C GLU A 42 13.57 -6.07 7.04
N ILE A 43 13.31 -6.16 5.75
CA ILE A 43 12.55 -7.23 5.13
C ILE A 43 13.35 -7.80 3.97
N ASP A 44 13.56 -9.11 3.98
CA ASP A 44 14.12 -9.82 2.84
C ASP A 44 13.05 -9.97 1.76
N VAL A 45 13.42 -9.71 0.53
CA VAL A 45 12.51 -9.77 -0.62
C VAL A 45 12.97 -10.84 -1.59
N PHE A 46 12.15 -11.86 -1.75
CA PHE A 46 12.39 -12.96 -2.69
C PHE A 46 11.52 -12.76 -3.93
N ARG A 47 12.09 -12.20 -4.98
CA ARG A 47 11.38 -12.08 -6.26
C ARG A 47 11.14 -13.44 -6.91
N THR A 48 12.03 -14.35 -6.66
CA THR A 48 11.97 -15.74 -7.14
C THR A 48 12.39 -16.67 -6.02
N GLY A 49 11.80 -17.85 -5.98
CA GLY A 49 12.12 -18.85 -4.98
C GLY A 49 11.64 -18.52 -3.58
N HIS A 50 12.06 -19.32 -2.65
CA HIS A 50 11.72 -19.22 -1.23
C HIS A 50 12.99 -19.32 -0.37
N PRO A 51 12.94 -18.84 0.90
CA PRO A 51 14.04 -19.10 1.83
C PRO A 51 14.25 -20.60 2.04
N SER A 52 15.49 -20.99 2.30
CA SER A 52 15.82 -22.37 2.64
C SER A 52 15.41 -22.79 4.05
N LYS A 53 15.10 -21.81 4.91
CA LYS A 53 14.65 -22.02 6.28
C LYS A 53 13.16 -22.41 6.31
N THR A 54 12.75 -23.07 7.38
CA THR A 54 11.34 -23.26 7.67
C THR A 54 10.70 -21.90 7.97
N PHE A 55 9.58 -21.64 7.35
CA PHE A 55 8.85 -20.38 7.52
C PHE A 55 7.34 -20.64 7.58
N MET A 56 6.63 -19.66 8.07
CA MET A 56 5.17 -19.64 8.15
C MET A 56 4.62 -18.45 7.36
N ARG A 57 3.60 -18.72 6.55
CA ARG A 57 2.86 -17.68 5.84
C ARG A 57 1.94 -16.96 6.80
N ILE A 58 2.11 -15.67 7.01
CA ILE A 58 1.36 -14.93 8.03
C ILE A 58 0.46 -13.83 7.47
N SER A 59 0.75 -13.35 6.28
CA SER A 59 -0.03 -12.26 5.67
C SER A 59 -0.03 -12.35 4.16
N ARG A 60 -1.11 -11.84 3.58
CA ARG A 60 -1.20 -11.53 2.17
C ARG A 60 -1.15 -10.01 2.01
N ILE A 61 -0.31 -9.55 1.13
CA ILE A 61 -0.09 -8.12 0.89
C ILE A 61 -0.55 -7.79 -0.51
N ASP A 62 -1.36 -6.76 -0.64
CA ASP A 62 -1.85 -6.27 -1.91
C ASP A 62 -1.51 -4.80 -2.05
N VAL A 63 -0.87 -4.44 -3.13
CA VAL A 63 -0.57 -3.05 -3.50
C VAL A 63 -1.17 -2.76 -4.86
N HIS A 64 -1.89 -1.67 -4.92
CA HIS A 64 -2.66 -1.27 -6.08
C HIS A 64 -2.27 0.16 -6.44
N VAL A 65 -1.81 0.37 -7.65
CA VAL A 65 -1.37 1.68 -8.14
C VAL A 65 -2.01 1.96 -9.49
N GLU A 66 -2.67 3.10 -9.60
CA GLU A 66 -3.10 3.61 -10.89
C GLU A 66 -1.93 4.32 -11.58
N ARG A 67 -1.67 3.91 -12.80
CA ARG A 67 -0.67 4.54 -13.66
C ARG A 67 -1.37 5.39 -14.70
N THR A 68 -0.95 6.63 -14.81
CA THR A 68 -1.33 7.47 -15.93
C THR A 68 -0.19 7.53 -16.94
N TYR A 69 -0.48 8.03 -18.14
CA TYR A 69 0.55 8.27 -19.15
C TYR A 69 1.72 9.11 -18.62
N TYR A 70 1.45 10.00 -17.70
CA TYR A 70 2.44 10.90 -17.10
C TYR A 70 3.09 10.35 -15.83
N MET A 71 2.50 9.35 -15.21
CA MET A 71 2.98 8.77 -13.95
C MET A 71 3.18 7.28 -14.11
N ARG A 72 4.37 6.90 -14.51
CA ARG A 72 4.75 5.48 -14.58
C ARG A 72 5.33 5.06 -13.24
N SER A 73 4.63 4.19 -12.55
CA SER A 73 5.20 3.48 -11.43
C SER A 73 5.79 2.16 -11.88
N ASN A 74 6.91 1.80 -11.32
CA ASN A 74 7.58 0.52 -11.52
C ASN A 74 7.54 -0.30 -10.24
N PHE A 75 8.13 -1.48 -10.27
CA PHE A 75 8.19 -2.35 -9.11
C PHE A 75 8.90 -1.70 -7.91
N ASP A 76 9.93 -0.90 -8.15
CA ASP A 76 10.67 -0.25 -7.06
C ASP A 76 9.79 0.71 -6.27
N ASP A 77 8.86 1.42 -6.93
CA ASP A 77 7.90 2.28 -6.25
C ASP A 77 6.94 1.48 -5.36
N VAL A 78 6.54 0.31 -5.85
CA VAL A 78 5.65 -0.60 -5.12
C VAL A 78 6.38 -1.30 -3.99
N LEU A 79 7.66 -1.57 -4.16
CA LEU A 79 8.45 -2.31 -3.17
C LEU A 79 8.47 -1.65 -1.79
N THR A 80 8.55 -0.32 -1.74
CA THR A 80 8.49 0.41 -0.47
C THR A 80 7.16 0.17 0.25
N LYS A 81 6.07 0.11 -0.49
CA LYS A 81 4.73 -0.16 0.07
C LYS A 81 4.60 -1.60 0.52
N LEU A 82 5.11 -2.55 -0.27
CA LEU A 82 5.14 -3.96 0.11
C LEU A 82 5.89 -4.17 1.43
N ARG A 83 7.06 -3.58 1.56
CA ARG A 83 7.86 -3.66 2.78
C ARG A 83 7.14 -3.08 3.99
N ARG A 84 6.50 -1.94 3.82
CA ARG A 84 5.75 -1.29 4.89
C ARG A 84 4.62 -2.19 5.40
N GLU A 85 3.84 -2.77 4.50
CA GLU A 85 2.76 -3.68 4.87
C GLU A 85 3.27 -4.98 5.50
N ALA A 86 4.37 -5.50 4.99
CA ALA A 86 5.02 -6.67 5.58
C ALA A 86 5.48 -6.38 7.02
N CYS A 87 6.12 -5.25 7.24
CA CYS A 87 6.52 -4.83 8.59
C CYS A 87 5.31 -4.68 9.51
N ALA A 88 4.23 -4.06 9.04
CA ALA A 88 3.00 -3.91 9.81
C ALA A 88 2.38 -5.25 10.18
N SER A 89 2.50 -6.26 9.33
CA SER A 89 2.00 -7.61 9.61
C SER A 89 2.90 -8.44 10.52
N GLY A 90 4.09 -7.96 10.82
CA GLY A 90 5.10 -8.69 11.62
C GLY A 90 5.96 -9.65 10.82
N ALA A 91 5.94 -9.57 9.50
CA ALA A 91 6.70 -10.48 8.64
C ALA A 91 8.21 -10.22 8.70
N ASP A 92 8.98 -11.25 8.41
CA ASP A 92 10.43 -11.19 8.30
C ASP A 92 10.89 -11.10 6.84
N ALA A 93 10.07 -11.59 5.91
CA ALA A 93 10.38 -11.63 4.49
C ALA A 93 9.10 -11.61 3.65
N ILE A 94 9.28 -11.36 2.36
CA ILE A 94 8.22 -11.38 1.35
C ILE A 94 8.57 -12.42 0.29
N ILE A 95 7.60 -13.26 -0.06
CA ILE A 95 7.71 -14.28 -1.10
C ILE A 95 6.50 -14.23 -2.05
N ASP A 96 6.54 -15.03 -3.09
CA ASP A 96 5.43 -15.23 -4.02
C ASP A 96 4.90 -13.91 -4.60
N ILE A 97 5.80 -13.06 -5.05
CA ILE A 97 5.45 -11.76 -5.62
C ILE A 97 4.84 -11.98 -7.00
N GLN A 98 3.63 -11.49 -7.19
CA GLN A 98 2.91 -11.54 -8.46
C GLN A 98 2.54 -10.13 -8.91
N GLU A 99 2.85 -9.82 -10.15
CA GLU A 99 2.55 -8.55 -10.77
C GLU A 99 1.46 -8.73 -11.82
N ARG A 100 0.47 -7.85 -11.81
CA ARG A 100 -0.56 -7.79 -12.85
C ARG A 100 -0.79 -6.36 -13.28
N SER A 101 -0.89 -6.15 -14.58
CA SER A 101 -1.30 -4.89 -15.16
C SER A 101 -2.61 -5.09 -15.90
N SER A 102 -3.55 -4.20 -15.70
CA SER A 102 -4.78 -4.18 -16.49
C SER A 102 -4.98 -2.81 -17.10
N ASN A 103 -5.34 -2.81 -18.38
CA ASN A 103 -5.73 -1.59 -19.07
C ASN A 103 -7.21 -1.37 -18.84
N ILE A 104 -7.55 -0.22 -18.30
CA ILE A 104 -8.94 0.23 -18.30
C ILE A 104 -9.19 0.84 -19.67
N ASN A 105 -10.13 0.26 -20.42
CA ASN A 105 -10.46 0.64 -21.79
C ASN A 105 -10.64 2.15 -21.95
N LEU A 106 -10.06 2.69 -23.02
CA LEU A 106 -10.24 4.06 -23.52
C LEU A 106 -9.65 5.18 -22.64
N SER A 107 -9.16 4.89 -21.48
CA SER A 107 -8.34 5.82 -20.71
C SER A 107 -6.89 5.35 -20.74
N GLU A 108 -5.97 6.29 -20.79
CA GLU A 108 -4.52 6.01 -20.72
C GLU A 108 -4.10 5.57 -19.31
N THR A 109 -5.04 5.10 -18.52
CA THR A 109 -4.84 4.69 -17.13
C THR A 109 -4.71 3.18 -17.06
N ASN A 110 -3.59 2.73 -16.55
CA ASN A 110 -3.32 1.33 -16.22
C ASN A 110 -3.41 1.13 -14.72
N ILE A 111 -4.00 0.03 -14.33
CA ILE A 111 -3.95 -0.42 -12.97
C ILE A 111 -2.81 -1.43 -12.83
N TYR A 112 -1.87 -1.14 -11.97
CA TYR A 112 -0.78 -2.03 -11.62
C TYR A 112 -1.02 -2.60 -10.23
N HIS A 113 -1.16 -3.92 -10.17
CA HIS A 113 -1.43 -4.63 -8.96
C HIS A 113 -0.30 -5.60 -8.65
N VAL A 114 0.22 -5.53 -7.45
CA VAL A 114 1.23 -6.45 -6.94
C VAL A 114 0.69 -7.13 -5.69
N SER A 115 0.75 -8.44 -5.68
CA SER A 115 0.43 -9.22 -4.49
C SER A 115 1.68 -9.98 -4.03
N ALA A 116 1.76 -10.21 -2.74
CA ALA A 116 2.87 -10.93 -2.14
C ALA A 116 2.42 -11.63 -0.85
N ILE A 117 3.23 -12.54 -0.37
CA ILE A 117 3.01 -13.23 0.90
C ILE A 117 4.09 -12.80 1.88
N GLY A 118 3.66 -12.29 3.03
CA GLY A 118 4.54 -12.06 4.17
C GLY A 118 4.74 -13.35 4.94
N ILE A 119 5.97 -13.65 5.29
CA ILE A 119 6.34 -14.84 6.04
C ILE A 119 7.09 -14.49 7.31
N LYS A 120 6.99 -15.39 8.25
CA LYS A 120 7.74 -15.31 9.51
C LYS A 120 8.62 -16.55 9.64
N ASP A 121 9.89 -16.33 9.95
CA ASP A 121 10.84 -17.40 10.23
C ASP A 121 10.40 -18.19 11.47
N GLN A 122 10.52 -19.48 11.40
CA GLN A 122 10.28 -20.37 12.53
C GLN A 122 11.56 -20.73 13.25
#